data_23126bf8e7abaa9861de0a1d2f5dedf4
#
_entry.id   23126bf8e7abaa9861de0a1d2f5dedf4
#
_cell.length_a   1.000
_cell.length_b   1.000
_cell.length_c   1.000
_cell.angle_alpha   90.00
_cell.angle_beta   90.00
_cell.angle_gamma   90.00
#
_symmetry.space_group_name_H-M   'P 1'
#
loop_
_entity.id
_entity.type
_entity.pdbx_description
1 polymer ?
#
loop_
_entity_poly.entity_id
_entity_poly.type
_entity_poly.pdbx_seq_one_letter_code
_entity_poly.pdbx_strand_id
1 'polypeptide(L)'
;MSQSPRKATPEQVTRYADMFSAMGTEARLRIMQALLSAHPEGLVVSDIQQEVDIPNSTLSHHLEKLKNEELVKVQRESTFLRYTANTEVLQELLRFLYAECCTRNKALKPEEIMQVCR
;
A
#
# COMPACT_ATOMS: atom_id res chain seq x y z
N MET A 1 -15.89 -16.11 16.98
CA MET A 1 -15.31 -16.22 16.95
C MET A 1 -14.43 -15.67 16.96
N SER A 2 -14.10 -15.45 17.07
CA SER A 2 -13.25 -15.00 16.97
C SER A 2 -12.35 -15.30 16.91
N GLN A 3 -11.88 -15.09 16.73
CA GLN A 3 -10.91 -15.51 16.70
C GLN A 3 -9.95 -14.93 17.12
N SER A 4 -9.46 -15.31 17.77
CA SER A 4 -8.31 -14.76 18.14
C SER A 4 -7.35 -14.84 17.10
N PRO A 5 -6.49 -13.98 17.08
CA PRO A 5 -5.52 -13.91 16.10
C PRO A 5 -4.65 -15.07 16.14
N ARG A 6 -4.34 -15.49 15.10
CA ARG A 6 -3.63 -16.50 15.00
C ARG A 6 -2.43 -16.21 14.38
N LYS A 7 -1.62 -17.08 14.33
CA LYS A 7 -0.48 -16.99 13.53
C LYS A 7 -0.88 -16.85 12.12
N ALA A 8 -0.23 -15.97 11.40
CA ALA A 8 -0.48 -15.80 9.99
C ALA A 8 -0.13 -17.07 9.24
N THR A 9 -0.87 -17.36 8.19
CA THR A 9 -0.53 -18.48 7.33
C THR A 9 0.70 -18.13 6.51
N PRO A 10 1.45 -19.15 6.02
CA PRO A 10 2.58 -18.85 5.15
C PRO A 10 2.19 -18.06 3.92
N GLU A 11 1.00 -18.30 3.37
CA GLU A 11 0.53 -17.55 2.21
C GLU A 11 0.33 -16.08 2.54
N GLN A 12 -0.21 -15.79 3.71
CA GLN A 12 -0.38 -14.40 4.13
C GLN A 12 0.96 -13.70 4.30
N VAL A 13 1.91 -14.38 4.92
CA VAL A 13 3.22 -13.79 5.11
C VAL A 13 3.87 -13.48 3.79
N THR A 14 3.80 -14.41 2.84
CA THR A 14 4.38 -14.18 1.52
C THR A 14 3.71 -13.03 0.82
N ARG A 15 2.39 -12.97 0.86
CA ARG A 15 1.66 -11.92 0.18
C ARG A 15 2.03 -10.55 0.72
N TYR A 16 2.05 -10.40 2.03
CA TYR A 16 2.34 -9.09 2.61
C TYR A 16 3.82 -8.74 2.47
N ALA A 17 4.70 -9.73 2.51
CA ALA A 17 6.11 -9.47 2.26
C ALA A 17 6.33 -8.95 0.84
N ASP A 18 5.62 -9.53 -0.12
CA ASP A 18 5.71 -9.06 -1.51
C ASP A 18 5.20 -7.63 -1.65
N MET A 19 4.15 -7.28 -0.93
CA MET A 19 3.63 -5.92 -0.95
C MET A 19 4.66 -4.93 -0.40
N PHE A 20 5.26 -5.26 0.74
CA PHE A 20 6.30 -4.40 1.28
C PHE A 20 7.47 -4.26 0.34
N SER A 21 7.86 -5.37 -0.29
CA SER A 21 8.95 -5.33 -1.25
C SER A 21 8.62 -4.44 -2.44
N ALA A 22 7.38 -4.52 -2.91
CA ALA A 22 6.96 -3.68 -4.03
C ALA A 22 7.00 -2.20 -3.70
N MET A 23 6.72 -1.84 -2.45
CA MET A 23 6.77 -0.44 -2.03
C MET A 23 8.16 -0.02 -1.56
N GLY A 24 9.10 -0.94 -1.47
CA GLY A 24 10.34 -0.72 -0.75
C GLY A 24 11.44 -0.05 -1.53
N THR A 25 11.15 0.59 -2.65
CA THR A 25 12.11 1.45 -3.30
C THR A 25 11.68 2.90 -3.11
N GLU A 26 12.65 3.79 -3.14
CA GLU A 26 12.34 5.20 -2.96
C GLU A 26 11.32 5.68 -3.99
N ALA A 27 11.51 5.28 -5.24
CA ALA A 27 10.62 5.72 -6.31
C ALA A 27 9.20 5.23 -6.08
N ARG A 28 9.05 3.96 -5.76
CA ARG A 28 7.70 3.41 -5.59
C ARG A 28 7.01 3.94 -4.34
N LEU A 29 7.79 4.18 -3.30
CA LEU A 29 7.22 4.79 -2.11
C LEU A 29 6.69 6.19 -2.40
N ARG A 30 7.44 6.97 -3.17
CA ARG A 30 6.98 8.30 -3.57
C ARG A 30 5.72 8.24 -4.41
N ILE A 31 5.62 7.25 -5.30
CA ILE A 31 4.41 7.07 -6.08
C ILE A 31 3.22 6.80 -5.17
N MET A 32 3.41 5.90 -4.20
CA MET A 32 2.33 5.61 -3.27
C MET A 32 1.91 6.83 -2.47
N GLN A 33 2.86 7.63 -2.03
CA GLN A 33 2.52 8.85 -1.31
C GLN A 33 1.73 9.82 -2.18
N ALA A 34 2.14 9.96 -3.44
CA ALA A 34 1.41 10.85 -4.34
C ALA A 34 -0.01 10.37 -4.57
N LEU A 35 -0.19 9.07 -4.76
CA LEU A 35 -1.53 8.53 -4.99
C LEU A 35 -2.39 8.64 -3.75
N LEU A 36 -1.81 8.41 -2.58
CA LEU A 36 -2.56 8.54 -1.35
C LEU A 36 -3.00 9.96 -1.10
N SER A 37 -2.15 10.93 -1.42
CA SER A 37 -2.52 12.33 -1.23
C SER A 37 -3.63 12.76 -2.21
N ALA A 38 -3.74 12.08 -3.34
CA ALA A 38 -4.75 12.38 -4.33
C ALA A 38 -5.99 11.49 -4.22
N HIS A 39 -6.03 10.62 -3.25
CA HIS A 39 -7.20 9.75 -3.04
C HIS A 39 -8.40 10.60 -2.66
N PRO A 40 -9.60 10.31 -3.18
CA PRO A 40 -9.95 9.14 -3.98
C PRO A 40 -9.85 9.30 -5.48
N GLU A 41 -9.59 10.50 -5.98
CA GLU A 41 -9.60 10.73 -7.42
C GLU A 41 -8.43 10.07 -8.13
N GLY A 42 -7.28 10.03 -7.47
CA GLY A 42 -6.11 9.47 -8.09
C GLY A 42 -5.43 10.41 -9.07
N LEU A 43 -4.48 9.88 -9.82
CA LEU A 43 -3.68 10.68 -10.74
C LEU A 43 -3.53 9.93 -12.05
N VAL A 44 -3.51 10.68 -13.15
CA VAL A 44 -3.14 10.09 -14.43
C VAL A 44 -1.61 10.05 -14.52
N VAL A 45 -1.11 9.25 -15.46
CA VAL A 45 0.31 8.95 -15.52
C VAL A 45 1.16 10.22 -15.65
N SER A 46 0.72 11.18 -16.49
CA SER A 46 1.52 12.39 -16.65
C SER A 46 1.64 13.18 -15.36
N ASP A 47 0.59 13.20 -14.55
CA ASP A 47 0.64 13.90 -13.28
C ASP A 47 1.55 13.19 -12.30
N ILE A 48 1.51 11.86 -12.31
CA ILE A 48 2.42 11.09 -11.45
C ILE A 48 3.87 11.42 -11.83
N GLN A 49 4.14 11.43 -13.14
CA GLN A 49 5.49 11.69 -13.60
C GLN A 49 5.98 13.05 -13.14
N GLN A 50 5.11 14.05 -13.22
CA GLN A 50 5.50 15.37 -12.75
C GLN A 50 5.82 15.39 -11.28
N GLU A 51 5.02 14.70 -10.47
CA GLU A 51 5.21 14.75 -9.03
C GLU A 51 6.43 14.00 -8.57
N VAL A 52 6.71 12.85 -9.19
CA VAL A 52 7.81 12.02 -8.72
C VAL A 52 9.07 12.17 -9.55
N ASP A 53 9.00 12.87 -10.68
CA ASP A 53 10.16 13.19 -11.50
C ASP A 53 10.93 11.94 -11.93
N ILE A 54 10.22 11.03 -12.56
CA ILE A 54 10.78 9.77 -13.02
C ILE A 54 10.52 9.65 -14.51
N PRO A 55 11.49 9.16 -15.32
CA PRO A 55 11.25 8.98 -16.74
C PRO A 55 10.09 8.01 -17.00
N ASN A 56 9.37 8.24 -18.09
CA ASN A 56 8.18 7.44 -18.39
C ASN A 56 8.45 5.94 -18.45
N SER A 57 9.55 5.55 -19.07
CA SER A 57 9.84 4.14 -19.20
C SER A 57 10.00 3.46 -17.85
N THR A 58 10.69 4.14 -16.95
CA THR A 58 10.89 3.63 -15.60
C THR A 58 9.60 3.68 -14.80
N LEU A 59 8.84 4.76 -14.98
CA LEU A 59 7.58 4.91 -14.27
C LEU A 59 6.61 3.78 -14.60
N SER A 60 6.51 3.42 -15.87
CA SER A 60 5.62 2.33 -16.27
C SER A 60 5.98 1.04 -15.55
N HIS A 61 7.27 0.76 -15.44
CA HIS A 61 7.74 -0.43 -14.76
C HIS A 61 7.35 -0.39 -13.27
N HIS A 62 7.54 0.75 -12.63
CA HIS A 62 7.18 0.89 -11.21
C HIS A 62 5.67 0.73 -11.01
N LEU A 63 4.86 1.34 -11.88
CA LEU A 63 3.42 1.23 -11.75
C LEU A 63 2.97 -0.22 -11.96
N GLU A 64 3.60 -0.92 -12.89
CA GLU A 64 3.25 -2.31 -13.11
C GLU A 64 3.56 -3.17 -11.89
N LYS A 65 4.69 -2.93 -11.25
CA LYS A 65 5.02 -3.68 -10.03
C LYS A 65 4.03 -3.43 -8.92
N LEU A 66 3.63 -2.18 -8.73
CA LEU A 66 2.64 -1.85 -7.71
C LEU A 66 1.28 -2.47 -8.02
N LYS A 67 0.90 -2.46 -9.30
CA LYS A 67 -0.37 -3.04 -9.70
C LYS A 67 -0.39 -4.54 -9.49
N ASN A 68 0.71 -5.21 -9.79
CA ASN A 68 0.78 -6.66 -9.64
C ASN A 68 0.59 -7.10 -8.21
N GLU A 69 0.96 -6.26 -7.26
CA GLU A 69 0.75 -6.56 -5.85
C GLU A 69 -0.54 -5.96 -5.31
N GLU A 70 -1.38 -5.43 -6.20
CA GLU A 70 -2.69 -4.88 -5.84
C GLU A 70 -2.61 -3.67 -4.92
N LEU A 71 -1.46 -2.99 -4.94
CA LEU A 71 -1.30 -1.78 -4.12
C LEU A 71 -1.91 -0.56 -4.78
N VAL A 72 -2.10 -0.62 -6.08
CA VAL A 72 -2.77 0.44 -6.83
C VAL A 72 -3.80 -0.20 -7.74
N LYS A 73 -4.80 0.60 -8.09
CA LYS A 73 -5.81 0.25 -9.07
C LYS A 73 -5.65 1.16 -10.27
N VAL A 74 -5.98 0.65 -11.45
CA VAL A 74 -5.90 1.45 -12.66
C VAL A 74 -7.22 1.42 -13.36
N GLN A 75 -7.61 2.57 -13.91
CA GLN A 75 -8.85 2.71 -14.65
C GLN A 75 -8.56 3.46 -15.93
N ARG A 76 -9.05 2.93 -17.03
CA ARG A 76 -8.89 3.62 -18.31
C ARG A 76 -9.97 4.67 -18.46
N GLU A 77 -9.57 5.90 -18.78
CA GLU A 77 -10.48 7.00 -19.05
C GLU A 77 -10.13 7.55 -20.42
N SER A 78 -10.87 7.13 -21.43
CA SER A 78 -10.58 7.54 -22.80
C SER A 78 -9.16 7.10 -23.17
N THR A 79 -8.24 8.04 -23.41
CA THR A 79 -6.86 7.69 -23.73
C THR A 79 -5.95 7.73 -22.52
N PHE A 80 -6.48 8.02 -21.34
CA PHE A 80 -5.66 8.16 -20.16
C PHE A 80 -5.81 6.95 -19.25
N LEU A 81 -4.76 6.64 -18.50
CA LEU A 81 -4.83 5.68 -17.43
C LEU A 81 -4.75 6.42 -16.11
N ARG A 82 -5.75 6.21 -15.27
CA ARG A 82 -5.83 6.85 -13.96
C ARG A 82 -5.52 5.81 -12.90
N TYR A 83 -4.59 6.13 -12.03
CA TYR A 83 -4.18 5.24 -10.95
C TYR A 83 -4.68 5.78 -9.63
N THR A 84 -5.14 4.87 -8.77
CA THR A 84 -5.53 5.20 -7.41
C THR A 84 -4.85 4.24 -6.45
N ALA A 85 -4.58 4.71 -5.24
CA ALA A 85 -4.06 3.83 -4.21
C ALA A 85 -5.17 2.88 -3.77
N ASN A 86 -4.82 1.62 -3.55
CA ASN A 86 -5.77 0.65 -3.02
C ASN A 86 -5.73 0.74 -1.51
N THR A 87 -6.51 1.66 -0.96
CA THR A 87 -6.46 1.93 0.48
C THR A 87 -6.94 0.75 1.30
N GLU A 88 -7.86 -0.06 0.76
CA GLU A 88 -8.33 -1.22 1.49
C GLU A 88 -7.22 -2.22 1.73
N VAL A 89 -6.42 -2.47 0.69
CA VAL A 89 -5.30 -3.40 0.82
C VAL A 89 -4.25 -2.84 1.76
N LEU A 90 -4.00 -1.53 1.68
CA LEU A 90 -3.02 -0.92 2.58
C LEU A 90 -3.48 -1.03 4.02
N GLN A 91 -4.77 -0.84 4.28
CA GLN A 91 -5.28 -1.01 5.64
C GLN A 91 -5.11 -2.44 6.12
N GLU A 92 -5.37 -3.41 5.24
CA GLU A 92 -5.16 -4.81 5.59
C GLU A 92 -3.70 -5.10 5.94
N LEU A 93 -2.80 -4.53 5.15
CA LEU A 93 -1.38 -4.71 5.38
C LEU A 93 -0.96 -4.16 6.74
N LEU A 94 -1.43 -2.98 7.08
CA LEU A 94 -1.11 -2.38 8.36
C LEU A 94 -1.74 -3.15 9.50
N ARG A 95 -2.98 -3.59 9.34
CA ARG A 95 -3.62 -4.41 10.36
C ARG A 95 -2.87 -5.71 10.58
N PHE A 96 -2.44 -6.34 9.49
CA PHE A 96 -1.67 -7.56 9.60
C PHE A 96 -0.39 -7.32 10.41
N LEU A 97 0.29 -6.23 10.12
CA LEU A 97 1.55 -5.93 10.80
C LEU A 97 1.33 -5.67 12.29
N TYR A 98 0.25 -4.99 12.63
CA TYR A 98 0.00 -4.60 14.01
C TYR A 98 -0.82 -5.61 14.80
N ALA A 99 -1.30 -6.67 14.15
CA ALA A 99 -2.25 -7.59 14.79
C ALA A 99 -1.69 -8.20 16.08
N GLU A 100 -0.38 -8.45 16.10
CA GLU A 100 0.25 -9.05 17.27
C GLU A 100 0.97 -8.02 18.12
N CYS A 101 0.73 -6.73 17.83
CA CYS A 101 1.44 -5.71 18.58
C CYS A 101 1.12 -5.80 20.04
N CYS A 102 2.18 -5.91 20.85
CA CYS A 102 2.08 -5.82 22.30
C CYS A 102 1.25 -6.93 22.96
N THR A 103 0.95 -7.98 22.21
CA THR A 103 0.18 -9.07 22.80
C THR A 103 0.94 -9.78 23.94
N ARG A 104 2.26 -9.68 23.92
CA ARG A 104 3.08 -10.25 24.99
C ARG A 104 3.31 -9.27 26.13
N ASN A 105 2.90 -8.01 25.94
CA ASN A 105 2.97 -6.99 26.97
C ASN A 105 1.59 -6.43 27.16
N LYS A 106 0.95 -6.69 28.27
CA LYS A 106 -0.45 -6.34 28.45
C LYS A 106 -0.67 -4.87 28.79
N ALA A 107 0.38 -4.08 28.79
CA ALA A 107 0.24 -2.68 29.12
C ALA A 107 -0.46 -1.86 28.04
N LEU A 108 -0.37 -2.29 26.77
CA LEU A 108 -0.96 -1.54 25.67
C LEU A 108 -1.81 -2.45 24.81
N LYS A 109 -2.81 -1.86 24.19
CA LYS A 109 -3.64 -2.56 23.22
C LYS A 109 -3.29 -2.09 21.82
N PRO A 110 -3.43 -2.97 20.82
CA PRO A 110 -3.11 -2.56 19.44
C PRO A 110 -3.87 -1.34 18.98
N GLU A 111 -5.13 -1.19 19.38
CA GLU A 111 -5.91 -0.04 18.98
C GLU A 111 -5.29 1.25 19.47
N GLU A 112 -4.77 1.24 20.68
CA GLU A 112 -4.16 2.44 21.24
C GLU A 112 -2.93 2.84 20.44
N ILE A 113 -2.16 1.86 20.00
CA ILE A 113 -0.98 2.16 19.22
C ILE A 113 -1.35 2.72 17.86
N MET A 114 -2.38 2.17 17.23
CA MET A 114 -2.82 2.66 15.94
C MET A 114 -3.29 4.11 16.05
N GLN A 115 -3.92 4.48 17.13
CA GLN A 115 -4.36 5.85 17.31
C GLN A 115 -3.20 6.82 17.45
N VAL A 116 -2.14 6.37 18.09
CA VAL A 116 -0.99 7.23 18.28
C VAL A 116 -0.29 7.53 16.97
N CYS A 117 -0.40 6.65 16.02
CA CYS A 117 0.29 6.80 14.74
C CYS A 117 -0.39 7.77 13.78
N ARG A 118 -1.38 8.51 14.22
CA ARG A 118 -2.07 9.42 13.34
C ARG A 118 -1.25 10.57 12.86
#